data_bf9e4f67feda581edfefe6cb514978d9
#
_entry.id   bf9e4f67feda581edfefe6cb514978d9
#
_cell.length_a   1.000
_cell.length_b   1.000
_cell.length_c   1.000
_cell.angle_alpha   90.00
_cell.angle_beta   90.00
_cell.angle_gamma   90.00
#
_symmetry.space_group_name_H-M   'P 1'
#
loop_
_entity.id
_entity.type
_entity.pdbx_description
1 polymer ?
#
loop_
_entity_poly.entity_id
_entity_poly.type
_entity_poly.pdbx_seq_one_letter_code
_entity_poly.pdbx_strand_id
1 'polypeptide(L)'
;MIYLDHAATTPVLEEVAHAVYDTLVSGWGNPSSQYPIGKQARNAVAAARETIAAALGCKSEQFVFTSCGSESDNWAVRLALHQNRHVGKHIITTAVEHSAILETCKTLEQEGYSVTYLKPDKNGDITASQVESALRDDTALVTMMLVNNETGCIFPVAEVAQLLKAKKSRALLHTDAVQAFLKIPFRADTLGADLISVSAHKLGAPKGIGGLYLGERIRAPKPLIFGGGQESGLRSGTEATGQIAGFAKAVELRADHLDEKLAHVAAIKAYAEEKLLALDGVVHIGDGTAPHILSISLVGYPSANVVTELGAQGICISEGSACHRGQLSHVYRAMGLDKKTAAGVLRVSFGPETTKEEIDALVSALKAHRDTRFPML
;
A
#
# COMPACT_ATOMS: atom_id res chain seq x y z
N MET A 1 19.00 3.67 16.63
CA MET A 1 18.46 2.81 15.54
C MET A 1 18.00 3.74 14.44
N ILE A 2 18.47 3.53 13.23
CA ILE A 2 18.10 4.27 12.04
C ILE A 2 17.08 3.42 11.28
N TYR A 3 15.87 3.95 11.08
CA TYR A 3 14.78 3.19 10.47
C TYR A 3 14.37 3.77 9.12
N LEU A 4 14.81 3.13 8.05
CA LEU A 4 14.59 3.52 6.66
C LEU A 4 13.81 2.45 5.87
N ASP A 5 12.85 1.78 6.56
CA ASP A 5 11.97 0.75 5.97
C ASP A 5 10.47 1.03 6.21
N HIS A 6 10.08 2.30 6.07
CA HIS A 6 8.70 2.76 6.26
C HIS A 6 7.69 2.13 5.27
N ALA A 7 8.15 1.61 4.14
CA ALA A 7 7.31 0.88 3.20
C ALA A 7 6.96 -0.53 3.67
N ALA A 8 7.76 -1.15 4.57
CA ALA A 8 7.42 -2.44 5.17
C ALA A 8 6.39 -2.27 6.31
N THR A 9 6.65 -1.37 7.22
CA THR A 9 5.74 -0.93 8.30
C THR A 9 6.25 0.38 8.87
N THR A 10 5.46 1.05 9.69
CA THR A 10 5.91 2.25 10.41
C THR A 10 5.90 2.02 11.92
N PRO A 11 6.78 2.68 12.69
CA PRO A 11 6.62 2.79 14.12
C PRO A 11 5.24 3.37 14.46
N VAL A 12 4.61 2.86 15.52
CA VAL A 12 3.37 3.46 16.02
C VAL A 12 3.73 4.79 16.69
N LEU A 13 3.01 5.86 16.32
CA LEU A 13 3.19 7.17 16.93
C LEU A 13 2.75 7.12 18.40
N GLU A 14 3.40 7.88 19.28
CA GLU A 14 3.15 7.85 20.72
C GLU A 14 1.71 8.23 21.04
N GLU A 15 1.20 9.29 20.42
CA GLU A 15 -0.19 9.75 20.61
C GLU A 15 -1.21 8.73 20.09
N VAL A 16 -0.83 7.98 19.06
CA VAL A 16 -1.64 6.85 18.55
C VAL A 16 -1.66 5.72 19.56
N ALA A 17 -0.51 5.37 20.15
CA ALA A 17 -0.44 4.34 21.18
C ALA A 17 -1.27 4.71 22.42
N HIS A 18 -1.24 5.98 22.83
CA HIS A 18 -2.10 6.49 23.91
C HIS A 18 -3.59 6.39 23.56
N ALA A 19 -4.00 6.78 22.36
CA ALA A 19 -5.41 6.66 21.93
C ALA A 19 -5.90 5.20 21.93
N VAL A 20 -5.04 4.26 21.51
CA VAL A 20 -5.34 2.81 21.60
C VAL A 20 -5.48 2.38 23.06
N TYR A 21 -4.53 2.73 23.92
CA TYR A 21 -4.53 2.38 25.34
C TYR A 21 -5.79 2.90 26.05
N ASP A 22 -6.11 4.18 25.89
CA ASP A 22 -7.27 4.82 26.51
C ASP A 22 -8.58 4.15 26.08
N THR A 23 -8.69 3.79 24.80
CA THR A 23 -9.86 3.07 24.29
C THR A 23 -9.96 1.67 24.88
N LEU A 24 -8.87 0.94 25.02
CA LEU A 24 -8.87 -0.41 25.59
C LEU A 24 -9.19 -0.41 27.08
N VAL A 25 -8.76 0.61 27.84
CA VAL A 25 -8.94 0.69 29.29
C VAL A 25 -10.27 1.35 29.67
N SER A 26 -10.67 2.41 28.98
CA SER A 26 -11.83 3.24 29.35
C SER A 26 -12.98 3.17 28.35
N GLY A 27 -12.72 2.86 27.06
CA GLY A 27 -13.70 2.80 25.97
C GLY A 27 -14.03 1.37 25.50
N TRP A 28 -13.87 0.37 26.35
CA TRP A 28 -13.94 -1.07 26.01
C TRP A 28 -15.36 -1.61 25.70
N GLY A 29 -16.37 -0.77 25.66
CA GLY A 29 -17.75 -1.18 25.41
C GLY A 29 -17.90 -1.84 24.02
N ASN A 30 -18.81 -2.85 23.95
CA ASN A 30 -19.18 -3.43 22.66
C ASN A 30 -20.11 -2.44 21.90
N PRO A 31 -19.75 -1.96 20.69
CA PRO A 31 -20.57 -1.00 19.93
C PRO A 31 -21.99 -1.49 19.62
N SER A 32 -22.22 -2.80 19.60
CA SER A 32 -23.57 -3.38 19.36
C SER A 32 -24.48 -3.30 20.58
N SER A 33 -23.96 -3.02 21.79
CA SER A 33 -24.73 -2.98 23.03
C SER A 33 -25.54 -1.69 23.16
N GLN A 34 -26.72 -1.79 23.81
CA GLN A 34 -27.66 -0.66 23.97
C GLN A 34 -27.41 0.20 25.20
N TYR A 35 -26.65 -0.29 26.17
CA TYR A 35 -26.32 0.45 27.40
C TYR A 35 -25.24 1.54 27.14
N PRO A 36 -25.04 2.48 28.09
CA PRO A 36 -24.24 3.70 27.85
C PRO A 36 -22.84 3.47 27.29
N ILE A 37 -22.05 2.55 27.85
CA ILE A 37 -20.69 2.28 27.41
C ILE A 37 -20.64 1.70 25.95
N GLY A 38 -21.65 0.89 25.57
CA GLY A 38 -21.77 0.41 24.19
C GLY A 38 -22.11 1.54 23.21
N LYS A 39 -23.03 2.45 23.61
CA LYS A 39 -23.34 3.65 22.82
C LYS A 39 -22.12 4.57 22.66
N GLN A 40 -21.34 4.74 23.73
CA GLN A 40 -20.10 5.51 23.70
C GLN A 40 -19.09 4.91 22.71
N ALA A 41 -18.87 3.59 22.76
CA ALA A 41 -18.00 2.89 21.83
C ALA A 41 -18.46 3.03 20.36
N ARG A 42 -19.78 2.91 20.11
CA ARG A 42 -20.37 3.12 18.79
C ARG A 42 -20.13 4.52 18.26
N ASN A 43 -20.31 5.54 19.09
CA ASN A 43 -20.07 6.92 18.72
C ASN A 43 -18.58 7.17 18.43
N ALA A 44 -17.67 6.56 19.18
CA ALA A 44 -16.23 6.64 18.93
C ALA A 44 -15.85 6.00 17.59
N VAL A 45 -16.41 4.82 17.26
CA VAL A 45 -16.21 4.18 15.94
C VAL A 45 -16.76 5.04 14.81
N ALA A 46 -17.92 5.67 15.00
CA ALA A 46 -18.50 6.57 14.00
C ALA A 46 -17.61 7.79 13.76
N ALA A 47 -17.16 8.46 14.81
CA ALA A 47 -16.25 9.61 14.71
C ALA A 47 -14.91 9.24 14.04
N ALA A 48 -14.34 8.09 14.39
CA ALA A 48 -13.14 7.57 13.77
C ALA A 48 -13.32 7.36 12.25
N ARG A 49 -14.47 6.81 11.86
CA ARG A 49 -14.83 6.61 10.44
C ARG A 49 -14.95 7.94 9.71
N GLU A 50 -15.58 8.95 10.31
CA GLU A 50 -15.70 10.30 9.75
C GLU A 50 -14.31 10.92 9.49
N THR A 51 -13.40 10.82 10.45
CA THR A 51 -12.02 11.33 10.31
C THR A 51 -11.31 10.68 9.12
N ILE A 52 -11.37 9.34 9.02
CA ILE A 52 -10.69 8.60 7.95
C ILE A 52 -11.34 8.89 6.59
N ALA A 53 -12.67 8.87 6.52
CA ALA A 53 -13.41 9.14 5.30
C ALA A 53 -13.15 10.56 4.78
N ALA A 54 -13.12 11.56 5.65
CA ALA A 54 -12.79 12.94 5.28
C ALA A 54 -11.38 13.06 4.70
N ALA A 55 -10.39 12.41 5.32
CA ALA A 55 -9.02 12.40 4.81
C ALA A 55 -8.88 11.64 3.48
N LEU A 56 -9.65 10.57 3.29
CA LEU A 56 -9.67 9.82 2.03
C LEU A 56 -10.46 10.54 0.91
N GLY A 57 -11.31 11.51 1.27
CA GLY A 57 -12.16 12.24 0.34
C GLY A 57 -13.42 11.46 -0.04
N CYS A 58 -14.09 10.86 0.93
CA CYS A 58 -15.36 10.14 0.72
C CYS A 58 -16.34 10.38 1.87
N LYS A 59 -17.56 9.89 1.72
CA LYS A 59 -18.57 9.89 2.79
C LYS A 59 -18.29 8.76 3.78
N SER A 60 -18.69 8.94 5.04
CA SER A 60 -18.48 7.94 6.11
C SER A 60 -19.09 6.58 5.78
N GLU A 61 -20.27 6.54 5.18
CA GLU A 61 -20.97 5.32 4.79
C GLU A 61 -20.31 4.56 3.62
N GLN A 62 -19.36 5.19 2.94
CA GLN A 62 -18.57 4.59 1.87
C GLN A 62 -17.29 3.92 2.38
N PHE A 63 -16.97 4.07 3.65
CA PHE A 63 -15.77 3.48 4.24
C PHE A 63 -16.11 2.37 5.22
N VAL A 64 -15.52 1.19 5.03
CA VAL A 64 -15.74 0.00 5.85
C VAL A 64 -14.41 -0.44 6.47
N PHE A 65 -14.39 -0.67 7.76
CA PHE A 65 -13.21 -1.19 8.46
C PHE A 65 -12.95 -2.66 8.12
N THR A 66 -11.70 -3.00 7.92
CA THR A 66 -11.19 -4.35 7.71
C THR A 66 -10.03 -4.63 8.67
N SER A 67 -9.52 -5.86 8.71
CA SER A 67 -8.37 -6.18 9.57
C SER A 67 -7.02 -5.74 9.00
N CYS A 68 -6.92 -5.54 7.69
CA CYS A 68 -5.66 -5.17 7.02
C CYS A 68 -5.91 -4.89 5.53
N GLY A 69 -4.88 -4.37 4.84
CA GLY A 69 -4.91 -4.19 3.39
C GLY A 69 -5.21 -5.47 2.63
N SER A 70 -4.64 -6.61 3.03
CA SER A 70 -4.90 -7.90 2.35
C SER A 70 -6.35 -8.36 2.44
N GLU A 71 -7.06 -8.11 3.56
CA GLU A 71 -8.51 -8.35 3.64
C GLU A 71 -9.25 -7.40 2.70
N SER A 72 -8.88 -6.12 2.68
CA SER A 72 -9.49 -5.12 1.79
C SER A 72 -9.34 -5.51 0.32
N ASP A 73 -8.14 -5.91 -0.11
CA ASP A 73 -7.84 -6.31 -1.49
C ASP A 73 -8.62 -7.55 -1.90
N ASN A 74 -8.59 -8.60 -1.08
CA ASN A 74 -9.34 -9.83 -1.35
C ASN A 74 -10.84 -9.56 -1.46
N TRP A 75 -11.37 -8.73 -0.54
CA TRP A 75 -12.78 -8.39 -0.56
C TRP A 75 -13.12 -7.52 -1.77
N ALA A 76 -12.32 -6.50 -2.09
CA ALA A 76 -12.52 -5.63 -3.24
C ALA A 76 -12.62 -6.42 -4.56
N VAL A 77 -11.65 -7.32 -4.80
CA VAL A 77 -11.62 -8.15 -6.00
C VAL A 77 -12.85 -9.06 -6.07
N ARG A 78 -13.16 -9.80 -5.02
CA ARG A 78 -14.31 -10.72 -5.00
C ARG A 78 -15.65 -9.98 -5.06
N LEU A 79 -15.76 -8.81 -4.42
CA LEU A 79 -16.94 -7.96 -4.46
C LEU A 79 -17.18 -7.43 -5.89
N ALA A 80 -16.13 -6.91 -6.55
CA ALA A 80 -16.22 -6.39 -7.91
C ALA A 80 -16.68 -7.48 -8.88
N LEU A 81 -16.11 -8.67 -8.79
CA LEU A 81 -16.51 -9.80 -9.64
C LEU A 81 -17.92 -10.30 -9.35
N HIS A 82 -18.33 -10.32 -8.08
CA HIS A 82 -19.73 -10.64 -7.74
C HIS A 82 -20.69 -9.59 -8.31
N GLN A 83 -20.37 -8.31 -8.18
CA GLN A 83 -21.14 -7.20 -8.72
C GLN A 83 -21.27 -7.31 -10.26
N ASN A 84 -20.16 -7.59 -10.94
CA ASN A 84 -20.05 -7.66 -12.39
C ASN A 84 -20.14 -9.08 -12.98
N ARG A 85 -20.70 -10.05 -12.23
CA ARG A 85 -20.86 -11.44 -12.72
C ARG A 85 -21.65 -11.55 -14.04
N HIS A 86 -22.46 -10.54 -14.35
CA HIS A 86 -23.23 -10.44 -15.59
C HIS A 86 -22.46 -9.80 -16.74
N VAL A 87 -21.30 -9.20 -16.47
CA VAL A 87 -20.41 -8.61 -17.48
C VAL A 87 -19.51 -9.67 -18.08
N GLY A 88 -18.84 -10.45 -17.23
CA GLY A 88 -17.96 -11.51 -17.69
C GLY A 88 -17.01 -12.01 -16.60
N LYS A 89 -15.96 -12.70 -17.04
CA LYS A 89 -14.96 -13.33 -16.17
C LYS A 89 -13.53 -12.89 -16.47
N HIS A 90 -13.34 -11.78 -17.15
CA HIS A 90 -12.01 -11.25 -17.42
C HIS A 90 -11.60 -10.19 -16.39
N ILE A 91 -10.35 -10.31 -15.91
CA ILE A 91 -9.70 -9.41 -14.97
C ILE A 91 -8.44 -8.86 -15.61
N ILE A 92 -8.21 -7.57 -15.50
CA ILE A 92 -6.94 -6.93 -15.82
C ILE A 92 -6.26 -6.55 -14.51
N THR A 93 -5.01 -6.96 -14.34
CA THR A 93 -4.16 -6.57 -13.21
C THR A 93 -2.72 -6.33 -13.68
N THR A 94 -1.83 -5.95 -12.77
CA THR A 94 -0.41 -5.81 -13.10
C THR A 94 0.41 -7.01 -12.60
N ALA A 95 1.53 -7.30 -13.25
CA ALA A 95 2.46 -8.35 -12.80
C ALA A 95 3.27 -7.94 -11.57
N VAL A 96 3.07 -6.72 -11.07
CA VAL A 96 3.85 -6.12 -9.98
C VAL A 96 2.99 -5.72 -8.77
N GLU A 97 1.78 -6.28 -8.69
CA GLU A 97 0.87 -6.07 -7.56
C GLU A 97 1.42 -6.70 -6.26
N HIS A 98 0.86 -6.25 -5.14
CA HIS A 98 1.07 -6.93 -3.87
C HIS A 98 0.55 -8.38 -3.92
N SER A 99 1.18 -9.27 -3.16
CA SER A 99 0.82 -10.70 -3.11
C SER A 99 -0.67 -10.94 -2.81
N ALA A 100 -1.32 -10.05 -2.06
CA ALA A 100 -2.75 -10.16 -1.78
C ALA A 100 -3.61 -10.14 -3.06
N ILE A 101 -3.22 -9.34 -4.06
CA ILE A 101 -3.89 -9.31 -5.37
C ILE A 101 -3.45 -10.48 -6.24
N LEU A 102 -2.13 -10.72 -6.37
CA LEU A 102 -1.61 -11.76 -7.25
C LEU A 102 -2.12 -13.15 -6.88
N GLU A 103 -2.07 -13.52 -5.59
CA GLU A 103 -2.53 -14.84 -5.14
C GLU A 103 -4.07 -14.97 -5.24
N THR A 104 -4.81 -13.88 -5.01
CA THR A 104 -6.26 -13.85 -5.25
C THR A 104 -6.56 -14.06 -6.74
N CYS A 105 -5.84 -13.40 -7.65
CA CYS A 105 -6.01 -13.60 -9.09
C CYS A 105 -5.69 -15.04 -9.52
N LYS A 106 -4.59 -15.64 -9.02
CA LYS A 106 -4.25 -17.04 -9.30
C LYS A 106 -5.34 -18.02 -8.81
N THR A 107 -5.95 -17.74 -7.65
CA THR A 107 -7.07 -18.55 -7.15
C THR A 107 -8.28 -18.40 -8.07
N LEU A 108 -8.56 -17.21 -8.54
CA LEU A 108 -9.67 -16.94 -9.46
C LEU A 108 -9.47 -17.59 -10.83
N GLU A 109 -8.23 -17.72 -11.33
CA GLU A 109 -7.93 -18.50 -12.54
C GLU A 109 -8.35 -19.96 -12.37
N GLN A 110 -8.13 -20.56 -11.20
CA GLN A 110 -8.60 -21.92 -10.89
C GLN A 110 -10.13 -21.99 -10.78
N GLU A 111 -10.80 -20.89 -10.46
CA GLU A 111 -12.27 -20.73 -10.44
C GLU A 111 -12.84 -20.42 -11.86
N GLY A 112 -11.98 -20.40 -12.90
CA GLY A 112 -12.38 -20.23 -14.29
C GLY A 112 -12.50 -18.77 -14.74
N TYR A 113 -11.83 -17.83 -14.06
CA TYR A 113 -11.62 -16.48 -14.54
C TYR A 113 -10.40 -16.41 -15.47
N SER A 114 -10.41 -15.48 -16.40
CA SER A 114 -9.28 -15.15 -17.27
C SER A 114 -8.59 -13.90 -16.74
N VAL A 115 -7.27 -13.95 -16.50
CA VAL A 115 -6.53 -12.83 -15.96
C VAL A 115 -5.46 -12.36 -16.95
N THR A 116 -5.45 -11.06 -17.24
CA THR A 116 -4.37 -10.42 -17.99
C THR A 116 -3.47 -9.67 -17.01
N TYR A 117 -2.19 -10.09 -16.93
CA TYR A 117 -1.17 -9.45 -16.10
C TYR A 117 -0.35 -8.49 -16.96
N LEU A 118 -0.55 -7.18 -16.78
CA LEU A 118 0.21 -6.15 -17.46
C LEU A 118 1.65 -6.13 -16.92
N LYS A 119 2.63 -6.20 -17.82
CA LYS A 119 4.04 -6.13 -17.44
C LYS A 119 4.49 -4.67 -17.44
N PRO A 120 5.25 -4.25 -16.42
CA PRO A 120 5.88 -2.94 -16.45
C PRO A 120 6.95 -2.88 -17.54
N ASP A 121 7.34 -1.68 -17.91
CA ASP A 121 8.55 -1.45 -18.68
C ASP A 121 9.81 -1.61 -17.81
N LYS A 122 10.99 -1.34 -18.39
CA LYS A 122 12.28 -1.41 -17.66
C LYS A 122 12.40 -0.39 -16.52
N ASN A 123 11.60 0.66 -16.56
CA ASN A 123 11.56 1.71 -15.53
C ASN A 123 10.53 1.39 -14.42
N GLY A 124 9.78 0.32 -14.58
CA GLY A 124 8.76 -0.10 -13.61
C GLY A 124 7.37 0.47 -13.87
N ASP A 125 7.18 1.20 -14.97
CA ASP A 125 5.94 1.90 -15.28
C ASP A 125 4.90 1.01 -15.96
N ILE A 126 3.64 1.28 -15.62
CA ILE A 126 2.44 0.75 -16.29
C ILE A 126 1.66 1.94 -16.88
N THR A 127 1.17 1.80 -18.10
CA THR A 127 0.44 2.86 -18.80
C THR A 127 -1.04 2.57 -18.96
N ALA A 128 -1.87 3.61 -19.06
CA ALA A 128 -3.29 3.46 -19.38
C ALA A 128 -3.52 2.81 -20.77
N SER A 129 -2.60 3.01 -21.71
CA SER A 129 -2.64 2.38 -23.05
C SER A 129 -2.49 0.86 -22.98
N GLN A 130 -1.71 0.32 -22.03
CA GLN A 130 -1.64 -1.13 -21.81
C GLN A 130 -2.97 -1.68 -21.32
N VAL A 131 -3.66 -0.94 -20.41
CA VAL A 131 -5.03 -1.30 -19.96
C VAL A 131 -5.99 -1.25 -21.14
N GLU A 132 -5.93 -0.20 -21.98
CA GLU A 132 -6.78 -0.06 -23.17
C GLU A 132 -6.61 -1.25 -24.11
N SER A 133 -5.38 -1.65 -24.38
CA SER A 133 -5.06 -2.77 -25.28
C SER A 133 -5.52 -4.13 -24.72
N ALA A 134 -5.61 -4.26 -23.38
CA ALA A 134 -6.05 -5.48 -22.71
C ALA A 134 -7.58 -5.53 -22.48
N LEU A 135 -8.28 -4.39 -22.67
CA LEU A 135 -9.70 -4.26 -22.35
C LEU A 135 -10.54 -5.08 -23.34
N ARG A 136 -11.48 -5.87 -22.80
CA ARG A 136 -12.41 -6.73 -23.54
C ARG A 136 -13.84 -6.44 -23.11
N ASP A 137 -14.81 -6.86 -23.90
CA ASP A 137 -16.25 -6.70 -23.58
C ASP A 137 -16.66 -7.46 -22.31
N ASP A 138 -15.97 -8.57 -22.01
CA ASP A 138 -16.17 -9.38 -20.81
C ASP A 138 -15.25 -9.00 -19.63
N THR A 139 -14.54 -7.87 -19.71
CA THR A 139 -13.73 -7.37 -18.59
C THR A 139 -14.66 -6.92 -17.46
N ALA A 140 -14.60 -7.64 -16.34
CA ALA A 140 -15.41 -7.37 -15.16
C ALA A 140 -14.69 -6.45 -14.15
N LEU A 141 -13.35 -6.53 -14.10
CA LEU A 141 -12.52 -5.80 -13.14
C LEU A 141 -11.19 -5.38 -13.76
N VAL A 142 -10.80 -4.14 -13.48
CA VAL A 142 -9.41 -3.69 -13.56
C VAL A 142 -8.94 -3.45 -12.13
N THR A 143 -7.84 -4.06 -11.72
CA THR A 143 -7.24 -3.87 -10.40
C THR A 143 -5.76 -3.55 -10.55
N MET A 144 -5.34 -2.40 -10.03
CA MET A 144 -3.95 -1.96 -10.05
C MET A 144 -3.64 -1.11 -8.83
N MET A 145 -2.46 -1.33 -8.22
CA MET A 145 -2.02 -0.50 -7.11
C MET A 145 -1.80 0.94 -7.55
N LEU A 146 -1.95 1.89 -6.63
CA LEU A 146 -1.69 3.30 -6.94
C LEU A 146 -0.19 3.63 -6.84
N VAL A 147 0.51 3.04 -5.85
CA VAL A 147 1.96 3.19 -5.68
C VAL A 147 2.58 1.82 -5.48
N ASN A 148 3.57 1.49 -6.30
CA ASN A 148 4.30 0.24 -6.14
C ASN A 148 5.19 0.28 -4.89
N ASN A 149 5.04 -0.72 -4.03
CA ASN A 149 5.69 -0.79 -2.73
C ASN A 149 7.20 -1.11 -2.78
N GLU A 150 7.73 -1.47 -3.94
CA GLU A 150 9.15 -1.78 -4.15
C GLU A 150 9.87 -0.68 -4.92
N THR A 151 9.32 -0.25 -6.05
CA THR A 151 9.94 0.75 -6.93
C THR A 151 9.55 2.19 -6.58
N GLY A 152 8.37 2.41 -5.97
CA GLY A 152 7.82 3.74 -5.77
C GLY A 152 7.19 4.34 -7.05
N CYS A 153 7.00 3.56 -8.10
CA CYS A 153 6.26 4.01 -9.29
C CYS A 153 4.80 4.32 -8.94
N ILE A 154 4.28 5.42 -9.43
CA ILE A 154 2.88 5.83 -9.28
C ILE A 154 2.14 5.41 -10.56
N PHE A 155 1.15 4.53 -10.43
CA PHE A 155 0.41 4.05 -11.58
C PHE A 155 -0.78 4.94 -11.95
N PRO A 156 -1.16 5.02 -13.23
CA PRO A 156 -2.09 6.02 -13.75
C PRO A 156 -3.56 5.65 -13.51
N VAL A 157 -3.95 5.41 -12.25
CA VAL A 157 -5.31 4.97 -11.86
C VAL A 157 -6.38 5.96 -12.33
N ALA A 158 -6.13 7.27 -12.19
CA ALA A 158 -7.07 8.30 -12.64
C ALA A 158 -7.24 8.31 -14.16
N GLU A 159 -6.16 8.11 -14.92
CA GLU A 159 -6.22 8.01 -16.39
C GLU A 159 -6.99 6.74 -16.82
N VAL A 160 -6.75 5.62 -16.13
CA VAL A 160 -7.51 4.37 -16.36
C VAL A 160 -8.98 4.56 -16.05
N ALA A 161 -9.35 5.28 -14.98
CA ALA A 161 -10.74 5.60 -14.68
C ALA A 161 -11.39 6.41 -15.82
N GLN A 162 -10.68 7.43 -16.34
CA GLN A 162 -11.14 8.24 -17.48
C GLN A 162 -11.25 7.39 -18.75
N LEU A 163 -10.30 6.52 -19.02
CA LEU A 163 -10.32 5.58 -20.15
C LEU A 163 -11.56 4.67 -20.09
N LEU A 164 -11.79 4.02 -18.95
CA LEU A 164 -12.95 3.14 -18.77
C LEU A 164 -14.26 3.88 -19.00
N LYS A 165 -14.38 5.13 -18.52
CA LYS A 165 -15.53 6.00 -18.76
C LYS A 165 -15.68 6.35 -20.24
N ALA A 166 -14.61 6.77 -20.91
CA ALA A 166 -14.61 7.13 -22.33
C ALA A 166 -15.02 5.94 -23.23
N LYS A 167 -14.52 4.74 -22.90
CA LYS A 167 -14.87 3.49 -23.58
C LYS A 167 -16.26 2.95 -23.19
N LYS A 168 -16.98 3.59 -22.27
CA LYS A 168 -18.24 3.09 -21.69
C LYS A 168 -18.12 1.67 -21.16
N SER A 169 -16.94 1.31 -20.66
CA SER A 169 -16.68 -0.01 -20.09
C SER A 169 -17.51 -0.23 -18.82
N ARG A 170 -18.02 -1.46 -18.69
CA ARG A 170 -18.72 -1.90 -17.47
C ARG A 170 -17.76 -2.36 -16.37
N ALA A 171 -16.48 -2.56 -16.69
CA ALA A 171 -15.47 -2.97 -15.72
C ALA A 171 -15.48 -2.03 -14.50
N LEU A 172 -15.39 -2.62 -13.31
CA LEU A 172 -15.11 -1.87 -12.08
C LEU A 172 -13.60 -1.63 -11.95
N LEU A 173 -13.22 -0.55 -11.28
CA LEU A 173 -11.84 -0.21 -11.02
C LEU A 173 -11.55 -0.31 -9.52
N HIS A 174 -10.62 -1.18 -9.15
CA HIS A 174 -10.07 -1.27 -7.82
C HIS A 174 -8.63 -0.75 -7.81
N THR A 175 -8.24 -0.10 -6.71
CA THR A 175 -6.84 0.25 -6.47
C THR A 175 -6.41 -0.10 -5.04
N ASP A 176 -5.26 -0.79 -4.92
CA ASP A 176 -4.52 -0.87 -3.67
C ASP A 176 -3.80 0.46 -3.44
N ALA A 177 -4.30 1.25 -2.49
CA ALA A 177 -3.72 2.53 -2.09
C ALA A 177 -2.95 2.46 -0.75
N VAL A 178 -2.56 1.27 -0.31
CA VAL A 178 -1.83 1.05 0.95
C VAL A 178 -0.53 1.83 1.01
N GLN A 179 0.17 1.99 -0.11
CA GLN A 179 1.36 2.83 -0.19
C GLN A 179 1.08 4.27 -0.61
N ALA A 180 -0.17 4.61 -0.91
CA ALA A 180 -0.53 5.94 -1.43
C ALA A 180 -1.22 6.84 -0.40
N PHE A 181 -2.08 6.28 0.46
CA PHE A 181 -2.90 7.03 1.39
C PHE A 181 -2.04 7.90 2.33
N LEU A 182 -2.26 9.21 2.30
CA LEU A 182 -1.51 10.24 3.03
C LEU A 182 0.02 10.23 2.79
N LYS A 183 0.44 9.68 1.63
CA LYS A 183 1.85 9.66 1.19
C LYS A 183 2.04 10.26 -0.20
N ILE A 184 0.97 10.35 -0.97
CA ILE A 184 0.88 11.14 -2.19
C ILE A 184 -0.48 11.83 -2.24
N PRO A 185 -0.61 12.95 -2.98
CA PRO A 185 -1.90 13.62 -3.14
C PRO A 185 -2.86 12.76 -3.96
N PHE A 186 -3.97 12.36 -3.39
CA PHE A 186 -5.15 11.84 -4.10
C PHE A 186 -6.39 11.92 -3.20
N ARG A 187 -7.57 11.82 -3.82
CA ARG A 187 -8.87 11.75 -3.12
C ARG A 187 -9.76 10.74 -3.82
N ALA A 188 -10.55 10.00 -3.05
CA ALA A 188 -11.44 8.98 -3.58
C ALA A 188 -12.50 9.55 -4.54
N ASP A 189 -13.04 10.73 -4.22
CA ASP A 189 -14.07 11.42 -5.03
C ASP A 189 -13.57 11.89 -6.41
N THR A 190 -12.26 12.05 -6.60
CA THR A 190 -11.65 12.53 -7.85
C THR A 190 -10.80 11.47 -8.56
N LEU A 191 -10.33 10.43 -7.86
CA LEU A 191 -9.51 9.38 -8.44
C LEU A 191 -10.28 8.53 -9.47
N GLY A 192 -11.59 8.36 -9.26
CA GLY A 192 -12.47 7.62 -10.16
C GLY A 192 -12.42 6.09 -9.97
N ALA A 193 -11.73 5.59 -8.96
CA ALA A 193 -11.79 4.18 -8.60
C ALA A 193 -13.10 3.83 -7.88
N ASP A 194 -13.64 2.65 -8.15
CA ASP A 194 -14.86 2.13 -7.50
C ASP A 194 -14.58 1.53 -6.12
N LEU A 195 -13.34 1.05 -5.92
CA LEU A 195 -12.90 0.40 -4.69
C LEU A 195 -11.46 0.85 -4.40
N ILE A 196 -11.17 1.21 -3.14
CA ILE A 196 -9.84 1.63 -2.70
C ILE A 196 -9.49 0.95 -1.39
N SER A 197 -8.40 0.18 -1.39
CA SER A 197 -7.88 -0.50 -0.20
C SER A 197 -6.86 0.38 0.51
N VAL A 198 -6.94 0.45 1.85
CA VAL A 198 -5.97 1.15 2.71
C VAL A 198 -5.59 0.31 3.93
N SER A 199 -4.42 0.58 4.50
CA SER A 199 -3.92 -0.12 5.69
C SER A 199 -3.27 0.85 6.67
N ALA A 200 -3.65 0.73 7.94
CA ALA A 200 -3.27 1.70 8.96
C ALA A 200 -1.78 1.67 9.34
N HIS A 201 -1.16 0.48 9.38
CA HIS A 201 0.23 0.32 9.82
C HIS A 201 1.28 0.95 8.91
N LYS A 202 0.89 1.52 7.78
CA LYS A 202 1.75 2.32 6.90
C LYS A 202 1.74 3.80 7.24
N LEU A 203 0.95 4.22 8.25
CA LEU A 203 0.72 5.62 8.64
C LEU A 203 1.15 5.95 10.08
N GLY A 204 1.82 5.05 10.78
CA GLY A 204 2.12 5.21 12.21
C GLY A 204 1.01 4.70 13.12
N ALA A 205 0.12 3.86 12.59
CA ALA A 205 -0.99 3.23 13.33
C ALA A 205 -0.69 1.76 13.65
N PRO A 206 -1.48 1.13 14.54
CA PRO A 206 -1.31 -0.28 14.86
C PRO A 206 -1.57 -1.18 13.65
N LYS A 207 -0.96 -2.37 13.68
CA LYS A 207 -1.30 -3.49 12.81
C LYS A 207 -2.67 -4.06 13.18
N GLY A 208 -3.30 -4.80 12.28
CA GLY A 208 -4.59 -5.45 12.55
C GLY A 208 -5.80 -4.58 12.24
N ILE A 209 -5.62 -3.48 11.52
CA ILE A 209 -6.70 -2.60 11.04
C ILE A 209 -6.36 -2.03 9.66
N GLY A 210 -7.37 -1.95 8.81
CA GLY A 210 -7.36 -1.35 7.49
C GLY A 210 -8.75 -0.88 7.10
N GLY A 211 -8.98 -0.61 5.83
CA GLY A 211 -10.28 -0.18 5.36
C GLY A 211 -10.45 -0.34 3.85
N LEU A 212 -11.69 -0.41 3.44
CA LEU A 212 -12.12 -0.46 2.05
C LEU A 212 -13.12 0.66 1.78
N TYR A 213 -12.80 1.50 0.80
CA TYR A 213 -13.76 2.45 0.23
C TYR A 213 -14.64 1.74 -0.80
N LEU A 214 -15.94 2.04 -0.75
CA LEU A 214 -16.98 1.56 -1.65
C LEU A 214 -17.58 2.75 -2.42
N GLY A 215 -17.27 2.86 -3.71
CA GLY A 215 -17.77 3.90 -4.59
C GLY A 215 -19.27 3.74 -4.94
N GLU A 216 -19.86 4.77 -5.54
CA GLU A 216 -21.30 4.83 -5.85
C GLU A 216 -21.77 3.76 -6.85
N ARG A 217 -20.86 3.21 -7.67
CA ARG A 217 -21.17 2.09 -8.58
C ARG A 217 -21.32 0.76 -7.85
N ILE A 218 -20.85 0.64 -6.62
CA ILE A 218 -20.98 -0.57 -5.79
C ILE A 218 -22.37 -0.57 -5.16
N ARG A 219 -23.24 -1.43 -5.62
CA ARG A 219 -24.62 -1.54 -5.14
C ARG A 219 -24.87 -2.85 -4.42
N ALA A 220 -25.54 -2.78 -3.25
CA ALA A 220 -25.83 -3.94 -2.41
C ALA A 220 -24.58 -4.83 -2.19
N PRO A 221 -23.49 -4.27 -1.63
CA PRO A 221 -22.22 -4.98 -1.50
C PRO A 221 -22.39 -6.25 -0.67
N LYS A 222 -21.73 -7.33 -1.09
CA LYS A 222 -21.72 -8.61 -0.38
C LYS A 222 -20.54 -8.66 0.59
N PRO A 223 -20.73 -9.08 1.83
CA PRO A 223 -19.64 -9.25 2.76
C PRO A 223 -18.69 -10.38 2.31
N LEU A 224 -17.40 -10.25 2.63
CA LEU A 224 -16.45 -11.35 2.55
C LEU A 224 -16.56 -12.23 3.81
N ILE A 225 -16.73 -11.60 4.97
CA ILE A 225 -16.85 -12.26 6.27
C ILE A 225 -18.29 -12.14 6.74
N PHE A 226 -19.00 -13.27 6.80
CA PHE A 226 -20.39 -13.35 7.20
C PHE A 226 -20.53 -13.47 8.73
N GLY A 227 -21.66 -12.96 9.30
CA GLY A 227 -21.95 -13.09 10.73
C GLY A 227 -22.89 -12.01 11.27
N GLY A 228 -22.53 -11.35 12.34
CA GLY A 228 -23.41 -10.61 13.27
C GLY A 228 -23.84 -9.20 12.87
N GLY A 229 -23.65 -8.74 11.64
CA GLY A 229 -24.21 -7.47 11.17
C GLY A 229 -23.38 -6.21 11.49
N GLN A 230 -22.18 -6.33 12.05
CA GLN A 230 -21.25 -5.21 12.25
C GLN A 230 -20.89 -4.58 10.89
N GLU A 231 -20.37 -3.35 10.92
CA GLU A 231 -20.10 -2.56 9.73
C GLU A 231 -21.33 -2.51 8.78
N SER A 232 -22.52 -2.29 9.33
CA SER A 232 -23.79 -2.28 8.58
C SER A 232 -24.08 -3.58 7.80
N GLY A 233 -23.59 -4.72 8.32
CA GLY A 233 -23.73 -6.04 7.70
C GLY A 233 -22.66 -6.34 6.64
N LEU A 234 -21.71 -5.45 6.42
CA LEU A 234 -20.70 -5.56 5.38
C LEU A 234 -19.44 -6.30 5.83
N ARG A 235 -19.12 -6.24 7.14
CA ARG A 235 -17.96 -6.94 7.69
C ARG A 235 -18.26 -7.37 9.12
N SER A 236 -18.53 -8.63 9.30
CA SER A 236 -18.90 -9.18 10.60
C SER A 236 -17.71 -9.39 11.53
N GLY A 237 -17.99 -9.42 12.82
CA GLY A 237 -17.02 -9.54 13.91
C GLY A 237 -17.02 -8.26 14.76
N THR A 238 -16.91 -8.41 16.07
CA THR A 238 -16.87 -7.26 17.00
C THR A 238 -15.78 -6.29 16.57
N GLU A 239 -16.14 -5.02 16.49
CA GLU A 239 -15.25 -3.96 16.02
C GLU A 239 -14.05 -3.80 16.95
N ALA A 240 -12.85 -3.73 16.37
CA ALA A 240 -11.59 -3.56 17.09
C ALA A 240 -11.41 -2.08 17.51
N THR A 241 -12.21 -1.64 18.50
CA THR A 241 -12.37 -0.22 18.86
C THR A 241 -11.05 0.49 19.15
N GLY A 242 -10.11 -0.16 19.83
CA GLY A 242 -8.78 0.40 20.09
C GLY A 242 -7.97 0.63 18.81
N GLN A 243 -7.95 -0.35 17.90
CA GLN A 243 -7.24 -0.24 16.61
C GLN A 243 -7.91 0.81 15.72
N ILE A 244 -9.25 0.90 15.73
CA ILE A 244 -10.00 1.91 14.99
C ILE A 244 -9.66 3.31 15.51
N ALA A 245 -9.61 3.53 16.82
CA ALA A 245 -9.21 4.78 17.44
C ALA A 245 -7.77 5.15 17.05
N GLY A 246 -6.85 4.18 17.11
CA GLY A 246 -5.46 4.37 16.69
C GLY A 246 -5.33 4.71 15.21
N PHE A 247 -6.11 4.07 14.34
CA PHE A 247 -6.12 4.41 12.90
C PHE A 247 -6.58 5.84 12.66
N ALA A 248 -7.70 6.24 13.27
CA ALA A 248 -8.22 7.61 13.13
C ALA A 248 -7.21 8.64 13.66
N LYS A 249 -6.58 8.38 14.82
CA LYS A 249 -5.57 9.29 15.39
C LYS A 249 -4.34 9.42 14.48
N ALA A 250 -3.88 8.31 13.90
CA ALA A 250 -2.78 8.36 12.95
C ALA A 250 -3.15 9.16 11.67
N VAL A 251 -4.37 9.00 11.16
CA VAL A 251 -4.88 9.77 10.02
C VAL A 251 -4.94 11.27 10.36
N GLU A 252 -5.49 11.63 11.52
CA GLU A 252 -5.50 13.02 12.00
C GLU A 252 -4.09 13.63 12.02
N LEU A 253 -3.15 12.95 12.67
CA LEU A 253 -1.76 13.42 12.78
C LEU A 253 -1.04 13.49 11.43
N ARG A 254 -1.30 12.55 10.51
CA ARG A 254 -0.65 12.55 9.18
C ARG A 254 -1.28 13.56 8.23
N ALA A 255 -2.59 13.80 8.32
CA ALA A 255 -3.29 14.79 7.51
C ALA A 255 -2.98 16.21 7.92
N ASP A 256 -2.67 16.46 9.20
CA ASP A 256 -2.23 17.75 9.68
C ASP A 256 -0.91 18.14 8.99
N HIS A 257 -0.84 19.34 8.42
CA HIS A 257 0.31 19.85 7.65
C HIS A 257 0.83 18.84 6.59
N LEU A 258 -0.08 18.15 5.89
CA LEU A 258 0.26 17.06 4.95
C LEU A 258 1.24 17.55 3.87
N ASP A 259 1.01 18.69 3.25
CA ASP A 259 1.85 19.23 2.17
C ASP A 259 3.28 19.48 2.62
N GLU A 260 3.48 19.99 3.83
CA GLU A 260 4.80 20.22 4.42
C GLU A 260 5.53 18.88 4.67
N LYS A 261 4.81 17.89 5.19
CA LYS A 261 5.35 16.53 5.42
C LYS A 261 5.73 15.86 4.11
N LEU A 262 4.90 15.96 3.08
CA LEU A 262 5.20 15.40 1.76
C LEU A 262 6.41 16.11 1.11
N ALA A 263 6.50 17.43 1.23
CA ALA A 263 7.64 18.20 0.73
C ALA A 263 8.95 17.82 1.46
N HIS A 264 8.89 17.64 2.79
CA HIS A 264 10.03 17.16 3.57
C HIS A 264 10.49 15.77 3.10
N VAL A 265 9.57 14.80 2.99
CA VAL A 265 9.90 13.44 2.54
C VAL A 265 10.48 13.44 1.13
N ALA A 266 9.95 14.27 0.23
CA ALA A 266 10.49 14.42 -1.12
C ALA A 266 11.92 15.00 -1.10
N ALA A 267 12.19 15.99 -0.25
CA ALA A 267 13.54 16.55 -0.08
C ALA A 267 14.52 15.52 0.50
N ILE A 268 14.09 14.68 1.45
CA ILE A 268 14.90 13.58 1.99
C ILE A 268 15.19 12.54 0.90
N LYS A 269 14.19 12.16 0.09
CA LYS A 269 14.41 11.23 -1.03
C LYS A 269 15.44 11.80 -2.01
N ALA A 270 15.28 13.05 -2.44
CA ALA A 270 16.21 13.68 -3.39
C ALA A 270 17.64 13.73 -2.80
N TYR A 271 17.79 14.04 -1.52
CA TYR A 271 19.09 14.02 -0.85
C TYR A 271 19.68 12.60 -0.80
N ALA A 272 18.87 11.60 -0.45
CA ALA A 272 19.29 10.19 -0.42
C ALA A 272 19.73 9.71 -1.80
N GLU A 273 18.98 10.05 -2.83
CA GLU A 273 19.25 9.71 -4.23
C GLU A 273 20.59 10.31 -4.68
N GLU A 274 20.80 11.61 -4.48
CA GLU A 274 22.08 12.28 -4.77
C GLU A 274 23.27 11.57 -4.11
N LYS A 275 23.17 11.28 -2.81
CA LYS A 275 24.27 10.69 -2.04
C LYS A 275 24.53 9.23 -2.37
N LEU A 276 23.47 8.43 -2.53
CA LEU A 276 23.60 7.00 -2.79
C LEU A 276 24.09 6.73 -4.23
N LEU A 277 23.59 7.48 -5.22
CA LEU A 277 24.04 7.32 -6.61
C LEU A 277 25.46 7.87 -6.85
N ALA A 278 26.01 8.68 -5.96
CA ALA A 278 27.42 9.06 -5.98
C ALA A 278 28.37 7.92 -5.56
N LEU A 279 27.86 6.82 -5.00
CA LEU A 279 28.66 5.65 -4.66
C LEU A 279 28.88 4.77 -5.89
N ASP A 280 30.16 4.44 -6.17
CA ASP A 280 30.48 3.52 -7.26
C ASP A 280 29.77 2.17 -7.10
N GLY A 281 29.18 1.66 -8.17
CA GLY A 281 28.46 0.40 -8.20
C GLY A 281 27.03 0.48 -7.71
N VAL A 282 26.56 1.66 -7.29
CA VAL A 282 25.14 1.91 -7.00
C VAL A 282 24.43 2.44 -8.25
N VAL A 283 23.29 1.83 -8.58
CA VAL A 283 22.44 2.27 -9.68
C VAL A 283 21.00 2.46 -9.21
N HIS A 284 20.28 3.39 -9.80
CA HIS A 284 18.86 3.59 -9.57
C HIS A 284 18.04 2.46 -10.19
N ILE A 285 16.97 2.05 -9.56
CA ILE A 285 16.07 1.01 -10.06
C ILE A 285 14.67 1.58 -10.23
N GLY A 286 14.24 1.65 -11.49
CA GLY A 286 12.95 2.21 -11.86
C GLY A 286 12.92 3.74 -11.78
N ASP A 287 11.82 4.35 -12.22
CA ASP A 287 11.59 5.81 -12.21
C ASP A 287 10.55 6.20 -11.16
N GLY A 288 10.57 5.52 -10.00
CA GLY A 288 9.59 5.72 -8.93
C GLY A 288 9.52 7.16 -8.44
N THR A 289 8.39 7.83 -8.69
CA THR A 289 8.17 9.24 -8.32
C THR A 289 7.53 9.43 -6.94
N ALA A 290 7.06 8.36 -6.29
CA ALA A 290 6.54 8.45 -4.92
C ALA A 290 7.63 8.94 -3.96
N PRO A 291 7.35 9.96 -3.11
CA PRO A 291 8.39 10.63 -2.32
C PRO A 291 8.98 9.76 -1.23
N HIS A 292 8.29 8.72 -0.81
CA HIS A 292 8.65 7.92 0.37
C HIS A 292 9.36 6.59 0.04
N ILE A 293 9.63 6.29 -1.23
CA ILE A 293 10.30 5.04 -1.66
C ILE A 293 11.41 5.36 -2.65
N LEU A 294 12.59 4.83 -2.40
CA LEU A 294 13.75 4.84 -3.29
C LEU A 294 14.24 3.40 -3.47
N SER A 295 14.31 2.93 -4.70
CA SER A 295 14.88 1.63 -5.05
C SER A 295 16.22 1.83 -5.73
N ILE A 296 17.26 1.19 -5.20
CA ILE A 296 18.62 1.21 -5.74
C ILE A 296 19.15 -0.22 -5.84
N SER A 297 20.24 -0.43 -6.57
CA SER A 297 21.01 -1.67 -6.48
C SER A 297 22.47 -1.38 -6.23
N LEU A 298 23.06 -2.07 -5.26
CA LEU A 298 24.50 -2.22 -5.15
C LEU A 298 24.91 -3.43 -6.00
N VAL A 299 25.26 -3.16 -7.25
CA VAL A 299 25.42 -4.18 -8.30
C VAL A 299 26.47 -5.21 -7.95
N GLY A 300 26.08 -6.49 -7.99
CA GLY A 300 26.96 -7.62 -7.69
C GLY A 300 27.08 -8.00 -6.22
N TYR A 301 26.45 -7.26 -5.31
CA TYR A 301 26.41 -7.56 -3.88
C TYR A 301 25.04 -8.14 -3.52
N PRO A 302 24.94 -9.35 -2.94
CA PRO A 302 23.65 -9.90 -2.52
C PRO A 302 22.96 -9.03 -1.47
N SER A 303 21.78 -8.51 -1.78
CA SER A 303 21.02 -7.59 -0.92
C SER A 303 20.76 -8.15 0.48
N ALA A 304 20.53 -9.44 0.62
CA ALA A 304 20.33 -10.10 1.91
C ALA A 304 21.53 -9.94 2.84
N ASN A 305 22.77 -10.01 2.29
CA ASN A 305 23.99 -9.81 3.06
C ASN A 305 24.13 -8.35 3.51
N VAL A 306 23.86 -7.41 2.58
CA VAL A 306 23.88 -5.97 2.86
C VAL A 306 22.90 -5.63 3.97
N VAL A 307 21.63 -6.03 3.82
CA VAL A 307 20.57 -5.77 4.81
C VAL A 307 20.91 -6.37 6.19
N THR A 308 21.45 -7.59 6.21
CA THR A 308 21.85 -8.26 7.46
C THR A 308 22.98 -7.51 8.16
N GLU A 309 24.01 -7.10 7.41
CA GLU A 309 25.17 -6.40 7.97
C GLU A 309 24.81 -4.98 8.45
N LEU A 310 24.03 -4.24 7.69
CA LEU A 310 23.53 -2.92 8.08
C LEU A 310 22.58 -3.03 9.30
N GLY A 311 21.71 -4.04 9.31
CA GLY A 311 20.83 -4.32 10.44
C GLY A 311 21.58 -4.58 11.75
N ALA A 312 22.71 -5.29 11.67
CA ALA A 312 23.62 -5.50 12.82
C ALA A 312 24.24 -4.18 13.33
N GLN A 313 24.35 -3.16 12.48
CA GLN A 313 24.80 -1.81 12.82
C GLN A 313 23.64 -0.90 13.26
N GLY A 314 22.41 -1.41 13.34
CA GLY A 314 21.21 -0.65 13.71
C GLY A 314 20.61 0.20 12.59
N ILE A 315 20.94 -0.08 11.32
CA ILE A 315 20.36 0.58 10.13
C ILE A 315 19.41 -0.39 9.43
N CYS A 316 18.13 -0.07 9.42
CA CYS A 316 17.07 -0.90 8.89
C CYS A 316 16.65 -0.43 7.48
N ILE A 317 16.93 -1.23 6.47
CA ILE A 317 16.43 -1.10 5.09
C ILE A 317 15.89 -2.46 4.62
N SER A 318 15.31 -2.54 3.44
CA SER A 318 14.73 -3.78 2.90
C SER A 318 15.46 -4.25 1.65
N GLU A 319 15.47 -5.56 1.42
CA GLU A 319 15.94 -6.19 0.18
C GLU A 319 14.91 -6.17 -0.98
N GLY A 320 14.05 -5.15 -1.05
CA GLY A 320 13.00 -5.02 -2.04
C GLY A 320 11.74 -5.80 -1.67
N SER A 321 11.77 -7.11 -1.56
CA SER A 321 10.61 -7.93 -1.16
C SER A 321 10.87 -8.72 0.12
N ALA A 322 10.26 -8.30 1.22
CA ALA A 322 10.33 -9.01 2.51
C ALA A 322 9.60 -10.38 2.51
N CYS A 323 8.85 -10.71 1.45
CA CYS A 323 7.94 -11.87 1.43
C CYS A 323 8.56 -13.18 0.91
N HIS A 324 9.74 -13.14 0.26
CA HIS A 324 10.32 -14.34 -0.36
C HIS A 324 11.80 -14.48 0.03
N ARG A 325 12.06 -15.15 1.15
CA ARG A 325 13.41 -15.45 1.66
C ARG A 325 14.35 -15.93 0.55
N GLY A 326 15.27 -15.07 0.09
CA GLY A 326 16.33 -15.42 -0.85
C GLY A 326 15.90 -15.61 -2.32
N GLN A 327 14.65 -15.30 -2.69
CA GLN A 327 14.20 -15.30 -4.08
C GLN A 327 14.08 -13.87 -4.61
N LEU A 328 14.51 -13.68 -5.86
CA LEU A 328 14.34 -12.42 -6.57
C LEU A 328 12.86 -12.01 -6.59
N SER A 329 12.57 -10.75 -6.21
CA SER A 329 11.23 -10.18 -6.28
C SER A 329 10.60 -10.38 -7.66
N HIS A 330 9.30 -10.70 -7.66
CA HIS A 330 8.52 -10.79 -8.89
C HIS A 330 8.47 -9.44 -9.63
N VAL A 331 8.55 -8.31 -8.91
CA VAL A 331 8.56 -6.94 -9.48
C VAL A 331 9.78 -6.76 -10.36
N TYR A 332 10.99 -6.95 -9.84
CA TYR A 332 12.23 -6.76 -10.57
C TYR A 332 12.43 -7.79 -11.68
N ARG A 333 11.87 -9.00 -11.50
CA ARG A 333 11.79 -10.01 -12.56
C ARG A 333 10.87 -9.57 -13.70
N ALA A 334 9.72 -8.97 -13.37
CA ALA A 334 8.78 -8.46 -14.36
C ALA A 334 9.35 -7.27 -15.14
N MET A 335 10.18 -6.43 -14.50
CA MET A 335 10.93 -5.34 -15.13
C MET A 335 12.07 -5.83 -16.04
N GLY A 336 12.46 -7.11 -15.94
CA GLY A 336 13.53 -7.67 -16.78
C GLY A 336 14.94 -7.29 -16.35
N LEU A 337 15.18 -6.99 -15.08
CA LEU A 337 16.52 -6.68 -14.57
C LEU A 337 17.45 -7.88 -14.77
N ASP A 338 18.72 -7.60 -15.13
CA ASP A 338 19.75 -8.62 -15.17
C ASP A 338 20.06 -9.17 -13.76
N LYS A 339 20.66 -10.36 -13.70
CA LYS A 339 20.88 -11.09 -12.44
C LYS A 339 21.73 -10.33 -11.42
N LYS A 340 22.77 -9.62 -11.88
CA LYS A 340 23.69 -8.90 -10.98
C LYS A 340 23.00 -7.68 -10.36
N THR A 341 22.31 -6.90 -11.20
CA THR A 341 21.51 -5.76 -10.75
C THR A 341 20.40 -6.19 -9.81
N ALA A 342 19.65 -7.22 -10.21
CA ALA A 342 18.52 -7.70 -9.44
C ALA A 342 18.90 -8.27 -8.06
N ALA A 343 20.06 -8.93 -7.96
CA ALA A 343 20.53 -9.50 -6.68
C ALA A 343 20.94 -8.45 -5.67
N GLY A 344 21.35 -7.27 -6.12
CA GLY A 344 21.79 -6.17 -5.26
C GLY A 344 20.72 -5.15 -4.89
N VAL A 345 19.45 -5.39 -5.25
CA VAL A 345 18.38 -4.40 -5.05
C VAL A 345 18.09 -4.18 -3.57
N LEU A 346 18.10 -2.91 -3.19
CA LEU A 346 17.80 -2.40 -1.86
C LEU A 346 16.68 -1.37 -1.97
N ARG A 347 15.66 -1.50 -1.14
CA ARG A 347 14.63 -0.48 -0.99
C ARG A 347 14.91 0.33 0.26
N VAL A 348 15.04 1.64 0.10
CA VAL A 348 15.10 2.63 1.17
C VAL A 348 13.76 3.37 1.21
N SER A 349 13.15 3.50 2.36
CA SER A 349 11.85 4.17 2.44
C SER A 349 11.74 5.05 3.67
N PHE A 350 11.18 6.23 3.45
CA PHE A 350 11.25 7.39 4.32
C PHE A 350 9.91 7.67 5.00
N GLY A 351 9.99 8.24 6.21
CA GLY A 351 8.87 8.85 6.91
C GLY A 351 9.05 10.35 7.10
N PRO A 352 8.02 11.07 7.56
CA PRO A 352 8.14 12.49 7.89
C PRO A 352 9.18 12.82 8.97
N GLU A 353 9.57 11.81 9.75
CA GLU A 353 10.57 11.94 10.81
C GLU A 353 12.00 11.67 10.34
N THR A 354 12.20 11.20 9.11
CA THR A 354 13.52 10.85 8.56
C THR A 354 14.40 12.09 8.39
N THR A 355 15.66 11.99 8.78
CA THR A 355 16.63 13.09 8.74
C THR A 355 17.75 12.86 7.73
N LYS A 356 18.49 13.93 7.38
CA LYS A 356 19.66 13.84 6.49
C LYS A 356 20.81 13.07 7.13
N GLU A 357 20.98 13.19 8.44
CA GLU A 357 21.99 12.49 9.23
C GLU A 357 21.80 10.98 9.18
N GLU A 358 20.55 10.50 9.15
CA GLU A 358 20.23 9.09 8.97
C GLU A 358 20.61 8.60 7.56
N ILE A 359 20.43 9.46 6.54
CA ILE A 359 20.87 9.17 5.17
C ILE A 359 22.40 9.12 5.08
N ASP A 360 23.11 10.08 5.69
CA ASP A 360 24.57 10.10 5.71
C ASP A 360 25.17 8.86 6.39
N ALA A 361 24.53 8.39 7.45
CA ALA A 361 24.89 7.14 8.13
C ALA A 361 24.68 5.91 7.22
N LEU A 362 23.55 5.84 6.49
CA LEU A 362 23.30 4.78 5.50
C LEU A 362 24.37 4.79 4.40
N VAL A 363 24.67 5.96 3.84
CA VAL A 363 25.69 6.13 2.79
C VAL A 363 27.06 5.65 3.27
N SER A 364 27.44 6.04 4.49
CA SER A 364 28.71 5.63 5.11
C SER A 364 28.79 4.12 5.32
N ALA A 365 27.71 3.50 5.79
CA ALA A 365 27.63 2.07 6.01
C ALA A 365 27.69 1.27 4.70
N LEU A 366 26.97 1.72 3.65
CA LEU A 366 27.01 1.08 2.32
C LEU A 366 28.40 1.21 1.69
N LYS A 367 29.05 2.36 1.82
CA LYS A 367 30.44 2.55 1.37
C LYS A 367 31.40 1.59 2.09
N ALA A 368 31.31 1.50 3.43
CA ALA A 368 32.12 0.57 4.21
C ALA A 368 31.90 -0.89 3.82
N HIS A 369 30.63 -1.28 3.60
CA HIS A 369 30.30 -2.62 3.11
C HIS A 369 30.97 -2.92 1.77
N ARG A 370 30.85 -2.02 0.79
CA ARG A 370 31.47 -2.13 -0.53
C ARG A 370 33.01 -2.22 -0.44
N ASP A 371 33.62 -1.36 0.36
CA ASP A 371 35.09 -1.26 0.46
C ASP A 371 35.71 -2.46 1.20
N THR A 372 34.94 -3.19 2.00
CA THR A 372 35.39 -4.36 2.77
C THR A 372 34.94 -5.71 2.22
N ARG A 373 34.07 -5.73 1.22
CA ARG A 373 33.53 -6.95 0.60
C ARG A 373 33.82 -6.95 -0.90
N PHE A 374 33.85 -8.15 -1.48
CA PHE A 374 33.95 -8.32 -2.93
C PHE A 374 32.58 -8.59 -3.54
N PRO A 375 32.34 -8.13 -4.77
CA PRO A 375 31.17 -8.56 -5.53
C PRO A 375 31.15 -10.09 -5.64
N MET A 376 30.01 -10.70 -5.35
CA MET A 376 29.88 -12.17 -5.35
C MET A 376 29.22 -12.69 -6.64
N LEU A 377 28.78 -11.80 -7.55
CA LEU A 377 28.05 -12.11 -8.76
C LEU A 377 28.67 -11.42 -9.99
#